data_f07f144dae13298b36677d549d359da1
#
_entry.id   f07f144dae13298b36677d549d359da1
#
_cell.length_a   1.000
_cell.length_b   1.000
_cell.length_c   1.000
_cell.angle_alpha   90.00
_cell.angle_beta   90.00
_cell.angle_gamma   90.00
#
_symmetry.space_group_name_H-M   'P 1'
#
loop_
_entity.id
_entity.type
_entity.pdbx_description
1 polymer ?
#
loop_
_entity_poly.entity_id
_entity_poly.type
_entity_poly.pdbx_seq_one_letter_code
_entity_poly.pdbx_strand_id
1 'polypeptide(L)'
;MSLLDLALGFAEKLAPEWGLRREHARQRREVLNQGYSQHGASRQKKSMAGWVTARGGPDADITLNLDLLRQRSRDLCMGDPLAIGALKTIRTNEIGAGLRLNAHIDYDFLGMTDEQALEWEAHTEREFRSWAGSLSCDAARRCTLGELGALARLAELMSGDVFVMLPSIERAGDRYDLRVKLLEADRVSDPWPYPVGHNVLGGVEVDDDGAPVAYYVTKIHPGDLFLPGTYGGYGAF
;
A
#
# COMPACT_ATOMS: atom_id res chain seq x y z
N MET A 1 40.46 28.51 -25.95
CA MET A 1 40.23 29.84 -25.34
C MET A 1 39.49 30.65 -26.38
N SER A 2 38.29 31.12 -26.10
CA SER A 2 37.52 31.91 -27.08
C SER A 2 38.02 33.36 -27.11
N LEU A 3 37.80 34.04 -28.25
CA LEU A 3 38.12 35.49 -28.35
C LEU A 3 37.45 36.32 -27.24
N LEU A 4 36.32 35.84 -26.76
CA LEU A 4 35.55 36.44 -25.67
C LEU A 4 36.30 36.31 -24.33
N ASP A 5 36.95 35.15 -24.06
CA ASP A 5 37.71 34.92 -22.85
C ASP A 5 38.96 35.83 -22.79
N LEU A 6 39.60 36.07 -23.93
CA LEU A 6 40.72 36.98 -24.06
C LEU A 6 40.30 38.45 -23.84
N ALA A 7 39.20 38.89 -24.43
CA ALA A 7 38.68 40.25 -24.28
C ALA A 7 38.24 40.51 -22.83
N LEU A 8 37.63 39.53 -22.16
CA LEU A 8 37.23 39.63 -20.76
C LEU A 8 38.43 39.68 -19.81
N GLY A 9 39.46 38.87 -20.05
CA GLY A 9 40.71 38.93 -19.26
C GLY A 9 41.46 40.25 -19.40
N PHE A 10 41.34 40.93 -20.54
CA PHE A 10 41.93 42.28 -20.76
C PHE A 10 41.12 43.36 -20.02
N ALA A 11 39.79 43.26 -20.04
CA ALA A 11 38.91 44.17 -19.30
C ALA A 11 39.07 44.06 -17.80
N GLU A 12 39.32 42.87 -17.26
CA GLU A 12 39.60 42.62 -15.84
C GLU A 12 40.90 43.24 -15.37
N LYS A 13 41.92 43.31 -16.24
CA LYS A 13 43.19 44.00 -15.94
C LYS A 13 43.05 45.51 -15.93
N LEU A 14 42.18 46.08 -16.75
CA LEU A 14 41.94 47.54 -16.84
C LEU A 14 41.00 48.06 -15.75
N ALA A 15 40.11 47.22 -15.25
CA ALA A 15 39.15 47.56 -14.20
C ALA A 15 39.08 46.46 -13.14
N PRO A 16 40.03 46.42 -12.18
CA PRO A 16 40.10 45.35 -11.17
C PRO A 16 38.83 45.19 -10.32
N GLU A 17 38.15 46.30 -10.03
CA GLU A 17 36.88 46.27 -9.28
C GLU A 17 35.78 45.55 -10.02
N TRP A 18 35.75 45.66 -11.36
CA TRP A 18 34.80 44.96 -12.18
C TRP A 18 35.07 43.43 -12.20
N GLY A 19 36.35 43.06 -12.27
CA GLY A 19 36.80 41.67 -12.15
C GLY A 19 36.38 41.06 -10.81
N LEU A 20 36.62 41.78 -9.71
CA LEU A 20 36.20 41.33 -8.38
C LEU A 20 34.66 41.18 -8.24
N ARG A 21 33.88 42.13 -8.76
CA ARG A 21 32.40 42.03 -8.75
C ARG A 21 31.91 40.83 -9.54
N ARG A 22 32.55 40.55 -10.66
CA ARG A 22 32.21 39.38 -11.51
C ARG A 22 32.58 38.08 -10.82
N GLU A 23 33.73 37.99 -10.19
CA GLU A 23 34.15 36.82 -9.45
C GLU A 23 33.27 36.58 -8.23
N HIS A 24 32.90 37.62 -7.47
CA HIS A 24 31.93 37.52 -6.39
C HIS A 24 30.52 37.08 -6.90
N ALA A 25 30.09 37.54 -8.06
CA ALA A 25 28.83 37.11 -8.66
C ALA A 25 28.88 35.62 -9.08
N ARG A 26 30.05 35.17 -9.57
CA ARG A 26 30.29 33.77 -9.92
C ARG A 26 30.30 32.89 -8.69
N GLN A 27 31.02 33.26 -7.64
CA GLN A 27 31.06 32.56 -6.37
C GLN A 27 29.67 32.50 -5.71
N ARG A 28 28.90 33.60 -5.71
CA ARG A 28 27.53 33.62 -5.26
C ARG A 28 26.66 32.64 -6.05
N ARG A 29 26.80 32.55 -7.38
CA ARG A 29 26.10 31.56 -8.20
C ARG A 29 26.50 30.14 -7.87
N GLU A 30 27.80 29.89 -7.61
CA GLU A 30 28.27 28.57 -7.21
C GLU A 30 27.73 28.18 -5.83
N VAL A 31 27.72 29.08 -4.86
CA VAL A 31 27.16 28.85 -3.52
C VAL A 31 25.63 28.62 -3.60
N LEU A 32 24.91 29.44 -4.37
CA LEU A 32 23.45 29.26 -4.59
C LEU A 32 23.10 27.99 -5.37
N ASN A 33 24.03 27.47 -6.16
CA ASN A 33 23.87 26.24 -6.91
C ASN A 33 24.41 25.00 -6.18
N GLN A 34 24.99 25.17 -5.00
CA GLN A 34 25.40 24.05 -4.14
C GLN A 34 24.15 23.39 -3.52
N GLY A 35 24.16 22.08 -3.43
CA GLY A 35 23.07 21.30 -2.88
C GLY A 35 22.17 20.66 -3.95
N TYR A 36 20.88 20.56 -3.68
CA TYR A 36 19.95 19.79 -4.50
C TYR A 36 19.83 20.27 -5.96
N SER A 37 19.99 21.57 -6.24
CA SER A 37 19.89 22.12 -7.60
C SER A 37 21.00 21.63 -8.54
N GLN A 38 22.17 21.26 -7.99
CA GLN A 38 23.27 20.72 -8.79
C GLN A 38 23.13 19.24 -9.11
N HIS A 39 22.39 18.49 -8.31
CA HIS A 39 22.19 17.06 -8.49
C HIS A 39 21.00 16.75 -9.41
N GLY A 40 19.79 16.78 -8.94
CA GLY A 40 18.61 16.42 -9.68
C GLY A 40 17.57 17.54 -9.85
N ALA A 41 17.68 18.60 -9.05
CA ALA A 41 16.65 19.64 -9.00
C ALA A 41 16.77 20.76 -10.06
N SER A 42 17.80 20.70 -10.93
CA SER A 42 17.99 21.73 -11.96
C SER A 42 17.10 21.49 -13.18
N ARG A 43 16.29 22.48 -13.54
CA ARG A 43 15.51 22.51 -14.79
C ARG A 43 16.31 23.03 -15.99
N GLN A 44 17.53 23.54 -15.78
CA GLN A 44 18.35 24.18 -16.80
C GLN A 44 19.49 23.31 -17.31
N LYS A 45 19.88 22.27 -16.58
CA LYS A 45 20.93 21.35 -17.01
C LYS A 45 20.45 20.52 -18.21
N LYS A 46 21.26 20.43 -19.26
CA LYS A 46 20.96 19.63 -20.45
C LYS A 46 20.61 18.16 -20.13
N SER A 47 21.30 17.58 -19.15
CA SER A 47 21.04 16.20 -18.69
C SER A 47 19.68 16.02 -18.00
N MET A 48 19.06 17.11 -17.52
CA MET A 48 17.78 17.11 -16.81
C MET A 48 16.66 17.77 -17.59
N ALA A 49 16.95 18.38 -18.74
CA ALA A 49 15.97 19.13 -19.54
C ALA A 49 14.81 18.23 -20.06
N GLY A 50 15.10 16.96 -20.31
CA GLY A 50 14.08 15.99 -20.73
C GLY A 50 13.29 15.34 -19.58
N TRP A 51 13.68 15.60 -18.33
CA TRP A 51 13.00 15.04 -17.16
C TRP A 51 11.88 15.97 -16.71
N VAL A 52 10.72 15.78 -17.31
CA VAL A 52 9.50 16.54 -16.97
C VAL A 52 8.78 15.82 -15.85
N THR A 53 8.62 16.49 -14.71
CA THR A 53 7.87 15.97 -13.57
C THR A 53 6.61 16.81 -13.36
N ALA A 54 5.48 16.15 -13.11
CA ALA A 54 4.26 16.79 -12.66
C ALA A 54 4.25 16.86 -11.10
N ARG A 55 3.49 17.80 -10.56
CA ARG A 55 3.17 17.83 -9.14
C ARG A 55 1.84 17.11 -8.98
N GLY A 56 1.89 15.82 -8.60
CA GLY A 56 0.73 15.05 -8.24
C GLY A 56 0.71 14.78 -6.74
N GLY A 57 -0.47 14.63 -6.17
CA GLY A 57 -0.69 14.00 -4.88
C GLY A 57 -0.86 12.48 -5.04
N PRO A 58 -0.85 11.70 -3.95
CA PRO A 58 -1.05 10.26 -4.02
C PRO A 58 -2.32 9.86 -4.78
N ASP A 59 -3.40 10.60 -4.60
CA ASP A 59 -4.68 10.31 -5.25
C ASP A 59 -4.63 10.53 -6.76
N ALA A 60 -3.96 11.62 -7.21
CA ALA A 60 -3.83 11.90 -8.63
C ALA A 60 -2.85 10.94 -9.34
N ASP A 61 -1.77 10.55 -8.64
CA ASP A 61 -0.70 9.74 -9.25
C ASP A 61 -0.98 8.24 -9.15
N ILE A 62 -1.61 7.78 -8.06
CA ILE A 62 -1.84 6.36 -7.78
C ILE A 62 -3.29 5.97 -8.06
N THR A 63 -4.25 6.61 -7.40
CA THR A 63 -5.66 6.15 -7.40
C THR A 63 -6.25 6.10 -8.80
N LEU A 64 -5.98 7.10 -9.65
CA LEU A 64 -6.45 7.12 -11.05
C LEU A 64 -5.84 6.03 -11.93
N ASN A 65 -4.67 5.52 -11.56
CA ASN A 65 -3.94 4.50 -12.31
C ASN A 65 -4.05 3.10 -11.69
N LEU A 66 -4.65 2.99 -10.51
CA LEU A 66 -4.60 1.79 -9.68
C LEU A 66 -5.18 0.55 -10.36
N ASP A 67 -6.32 0.70 -11.04
CA ASP A 67 -6.96 -0.39 -11.77
C ASP A 67 -6.03 -0.96 -12.85
N LEU A 68 -5.42 -0.10 -13.66
CA LEU A 68 -4.48 -0.53 -14.69
C LEU A 68 -3.21 -1.13 -14.11
N LEU A 69 -2.69 -0.59 -13.00
CA LEU A 69 -1.52 -1.12 -12.31
C LEU A 69 -1.79 -2.52 -11.77
N ARG A 70 -2.94 -2.75 -11.16
CA ARG A 70 -3.38 -4.06 -10.65
C ARG A 70 -3.51 -5.08 -11.77
N GLN A 71 -4.13 -4.69 -12.90
CA GLN A 71 -4.26 -5.56 -14.08
C GLN A 71 -2.89 -5.98 -14.62
N ARG A 72 -1.97 -5.04 -14.78
CA ARG A 72 -0.60 -5.31 -15.26
C ARG A 72 0.20 -6.16 -14.29
N SER A 73 0.07 -5.93 -12.99
CA SER A 73 0.73 -6.73 -11.97
C SER A 73 0.25 -8.19 -12.02
N ARG A 74 -1.05 -8.42 -12.17
CA ARG A 74 -1.61 -9.77 -12.32
C ARG A 74 -1.15 -10.45 -13.60
N ASP A 75 -1.16 -9.74 -14.72
CA ASP A 75 -0.67 -10.26 -16.00
C ASP A 75 0.79 -10.69 -15.89
N LEU A 76 1.63 -9.85 -15.28
CA LEU A 76 3.03 -10.17 -15.01
C LEU A 76 3.18 -11.41 -14.13
N CYS A 77 2.39 -11.53 -13.06
CA CYS A 77 2.42 -12.68 -12.16
C CYS A 77 1.93 -13.98 -12.83
N MET A 78 1.04 -13.89 -13.82
CA MET A 78 0.58 -15.05 -14.61
C MET A 78 1.58 -15.45 -15.69
N GLY A 79 2.25 -14.48 -16.31
CA GLY A 79 3.10 -14.71 -17.48
C GLY A 79 4.59 -14.86 -17.19
N ASP A 80 5.10 -14.31 -16.08
CA ASP A 80 6.54 -14.32 -15.76
C ASP A 80 6.85 -15.16 -14.51
N PRO A 81 7.57 -16.29 -14.70
CA PRO A 81 7.99 -17.15 -13.59
C PRO A 81 8.90 -16.48 -12.57
N LEU A 82 9.70 -15.48 -12.97
CA LEU A 82 10.59 -14.75 -12.06
C LEU A 82 9.77 -13.84 -11.14
N ALA A 83 8.79 -13.13 -11.69
CA ALA A 83 7.91 -12.26 -10.91
C ALA A 83 7.13 -13.07 -9.85
N ILE A 84 6.40 -14.09 -10.27
CA ILE A 84 5.63 -14.92 -9.34
C ILE A 84 6.53 -15.71 -8.38
N GLY A 85 7.73 -16.11 -8.81
CA GLY A 85 8.73 -16.77 -7.98
C GLY A 85 9.19 -15.87 -6.83
N ALA A 86 9.47 -14.59 -7.10
CA ALA A 86 9.83 -13.62 -6.08
C ALA A 86 8.71 -13.44 -5.05
N LEU A 87 7.45 -13.24 -5.50
CA LEU A 87 6.31 -13.08 -4.60
C LEU A 87 6.05 -14.32 -3.74
N LYS A 88 6.16 -15.52 -4.32
CA LYS A 88 6.03 -16.78 -3.57
C LYS A 88 7.14 -16.94 -2.53
N THR A 89 8.36 -16.53 -2.85
CA THR A 89 9.49 -16.58 -1.90
C THR A 89 9.25 -15.65 -0.72
N ILE A 90 8.82 -14.40 -0.96
CA ILE A 90 8.47 -13.44 0.10
C ILE A 90 7.37 -14.03 0.98
N ARG A 91 6.26 -14.46 0.39
CA ARG A 91 5.14 -15.08 1.11
C ARG A 91 5.59 -16.25 1.98
N THR A 92 6.43 -17.14 1.43
CA THR A 92 6.89 -18.34 2.15
C THR A 92 7.79 -17.98 3.32
N ASN A 93 8.66 -16.99 3.16
CA ASN A 93 9.56 -16.57 4.24
C ASN A 93 8.85 -15.77 5.34
N GLU A 94 7.81 -14.99 4.99
CA GLU A 94 7.09 -14.16 5.96
C GLU A 94 5.98 -14.92 6.68
N ILE A 95 5.20 -15.71 5.98
CA ILE A 95 4.04 -16.41 6.56
C ILE A 95 4.39 -17.86 6.94
N GLY A 96 5.19 -18.55 6.12
CA GLY A 96 5.59 -19.92 6.38
C GLY A 96 4.41 -20.86 6.59
N ALA A 97 4.37 -21.52 7.75
CA ALA A 97 3.29 -22.41 8.17
C ALA A 97 2.08 -21.67 8.80
N GLY A 98 2.09 -20.36 8.81
CA GLY A 98 1.09 -19.50 9.45
C GLY A 98 1.53 -18.96 10.81
N LEU A 99 0.82 -17.91 11.23
CA LEU A 99 1.06 -17.24 12.50
C LEU A 99 0.53 -18.10 13.66
N ARG A 100 1.22 -18.02 14.79
CA ARG A 100 0.82 -18.66 16.04
C ARG A 100 0.50 -17.59 17.07
N LEU A 101 -0.55 -17.80 17.85
CA LEU A 101 -0.83 -16.98 18.99
C LEU A 101 0.15 -17.35 20.12
N ASN A 102 0.80 -16.35 20.69
CA ASN A 102 1.51 -16.40 21.96
C ASN A 102 0.79 -15.41 22.88
N ALA A 103 -0.11 -15.95 23.72
CA ALA A 103 -0.89 -15.12 24.61
C ALA A 103 0.03 -14.60 25.74
N HIS A 104 -0.09 -13.32 26.03
CA HIS A 104 0.59 -12.69 27.15
C HIS A 104 -0.29 -11.58 27.70
N ILE A 105 -0.79 -11.78 28.93
CA ILE A 105 -1.70 -10.83 29.57
C ILE A 105 -0.97 -10.08 30.69
N ASP A 106 -1.38 -8.84 30.91
CA ASP A 106 -0.93 -8.06 32.06
C ASP A 106 -1.77 -8.47 33.28
N TYR A 107 -1.30 -9.50 33.96
CA TYR A 107 -2.00 -10.10 35.09
C TYR A 107 -2.05 -9.18 36.32
N ASP A 108 -1.05 -8.30 36.48
CA ASP A 108 -1.03 -7.32 37.58
C ASP A 108 -2.15 -6.30 37.39
N PHE A 109 -2.32 -5.78 36.18
CA PHE A 109 -3.41 -4.87 35.82
C PHE A 109 -4.79 -5.52 35.96
N LEU A 110 -4.90 -6.79 35.63
CA LEU A 110 -6.15 -7.55 35.74
C LEU A 110 -6.45 -8.05 37.14
N GLY A 111 -5.52 -7.92 38.11
CA GLY A 111 -5.66 -8.41 39.46
C GLY A 111 -5.67 -9.95 39.59
N MET A 112 -5.04 -10.60 38.60
CA MET A 112 -4.90 -12.07 38.59
C MET A 112 -3.57 -12.50 39.22
N THR A 113 -3.50 -13.75 39.66
CA THR A 113 -2.22 -14.36 40.02
C THR A 113 -1.49 -14.84 38.74
N ASP A 114 -0.17 -14.99 38.84
CA ASP A 114 0.64 -15.53 37.73
C ASP A 114 0.14 -16.92 37.28
N GLU A 115 -0.24 -17.77 38.20
CA GLU A 115 -0.80 -19.09 37.90
C GLU A 115 -2.12 -19.02 37.14
N GLN A 116 -3.01 -18.09 37.50
CA GLN A 116 -4.27 -17.86 36.78
C GLN A 116 -4.03 -17.32 35.39
N ALA A 117 -3.03 -16.43 35.22
CA ALA A 117 -2.64 -15.89 33.91
C ALA A 117 -2.13 -17.01 32.98
N LEU A 118 -1.21 -17.85 33.47
CA LEU A 118 -0.66 -18.97 32.71
C LEU A 118 -1.75 -19.99 32.31
N GLU A 119 -2.70 -20.28 33.17
CA GLU A 119 -3.82 -21.17 32.85
C GLU A 119 -4.72 -20.56 31.74
N TRP A 120 -5.05 -19.28 31.88
CA TRP A 120 -5.86 -18.55 30.89
C TRP A 120 -5.15 -18.47 29.52
N GLU A 121 -3.87 -18.14 29.51
CA GLU A 121 -3.05 -18.06 28.30
C GLU A 121 -3.00 -19.40 27.57
N ALA A 122 -2.69 -20.48 28.30
CA ALA A 122 -2.65 -21.82 27.75
C ALA A 122 -4.02 -22.28 27.21
N HIS A 123 -5.12 -21.91 27.89
CA HIS A 123 -6.47 -22.17 27.42
C HIS A 123 -6.75 -21.42 26.13
N THR A 124 -6.50 -20.13 26.09
CA THR A 124 -6.73 -19.26 24.96
C THR A 124 -5.94 -19.70 23.72
N GLU A 125 -4.67 -20.06 23.89
CA GLU A 125 -3.85 -20.59 22.79
C GLU A 125 -4.38 -21.91 22.22
N ARG A 126 -4.90 -22.80 23.05
CA ARG A 126 -5.51 -24.06 22.61
C ARG A 126 -6.78 -23.80 21.80
N GLU A 127 -7.63 -22.92 22.29
CA GLU A 127 -8.88 -22.53 21.59
C GLU A 127 -8.57 -21.86 20.24
N PHE A 128 -7.64 -20.90 20.25
CA PHE A 128 -7.21 -20.26 19.01
C PHE A 128 -6.62 -21.25 18.01
N ARG A 129 -5.78 -22.17 18.46
CA ARG A 129 -5.19 -23.21 17.59
C ARG A 129 -6.25 -24.12 16.98
N SER A 130 -7.24 -24.50 17.78
CA SER A 130 -8.38 -25.29 17.29
C SER A 130 -9.18 -24.57 16.24
N TRP A 131 -9.49 -23.29 16.46
CA TRP A 131 -10.19 -22.44 15.50
C TRP A 131 -9.36 -22.18 14.25
N ALA A 132 -8.11 -21.74 14.39
CA ALA A 132 -7.23 -21.39 13.28
C ALA A 132 -6.86 -22.57 12.37
N GLY A 133 -6.77 -23.78 12.94
CA GLY A 133 -6.51 -25.01 12.19
C GLY A 133 -7.73 -25.62 11.52
N SER A 134 -8.93 -25.12 11.83
CA SER A 134 -10.18 -25.59 11.24
C SER A 134 -10.54 -24.81 9.98
N LEU A 135 -11.11 -25.46 8.97
CA LEU A 135 -11.69 -24.79 7.80
C LEU A 135 -12.91 -23.91 8.18
N SER A 136 -13.47 -24.09 9.37
CA SER A 136 -14.58 -23.27 9.84
C SER A 136 -14.16 -21.84 10.21
N CYS A 137 -12.87 -21.54 10.35
CA CYS A 137 -12.40 -20.17 10.51
C CYS A 137 -12.58 -19.32 9.24
N ASP A 138 -12.62 -19.96 8.08
CA ASP A 138 -12.88 -19.30 6.80
C ASP A 138 -14.41 -19.19 6.54
N ALA A 139 -14.87 -18.01 6.15
CA ALA A 139 -16.26 -17.79 5.74
C ALA A 139 -16.68 -18.68 4.56
N ALA A 140 -15.75 -19.02 3.67
CA ALA A 140 -15.97 -19.90 2.53
C ALA A 140 -15.69 -21.38 2.84
N ARG A 141 -15.15 -21.72 4.02
CA ARG A 141 -14.74 -23.08 4.43
C ARG A 141 -13.77 -23.77 3.47
N ARG A 142 -12.80 -23.02 2.95
CA ARG A 142 -11.80 -23.53 1.99
C ARG A 142 -10.40 -23.60 2.56
N CYS A 143 -10.08 -22.70 3.49
CA CYS A 143 -8.73 -22.49 3.98
C CYS A 143 -8.68 -22.47 5.50
N THR A 144 -7.55 -22.86 6.05
CA THR A 144 -7.17 -22.61 7.43
C THR A 144 -6.68 -21.16 7.58
N LEU A 145 -6.54 -20.65 8.80
CA LEU A 145 -6.07 -19.29 9.04
C LEU A 145 -4.67 -19.05 8.45
N GLY A 146 -3.77 -20.04 8.52
CA GLY A 146 -2.43 -19.93 7.92
C GLY A 146 -2.47 -19.79 6.40
N GLU A 147 -3.35 -20.56 5.74
CA GLU A 147 -3.56 -20.46 4.29
C GLU A 147 -4.22 -19.13 3.90
N LEU A 148 -5.18 -18.64 4.69
CA LEU A 148 -5.76 -17.30 4.50
C LEU A 148 -4.70 -16.20 4.65
N GLY A 149 -3.81 -16.29 5.64
CA GLY A 149 -2.69 -15.37 5.80
C GLY A 149 -1.75 -15.38 4.59
N ALA A 150 -1.46 -16.55 4.05
CA ALA A 150 -0.65 -16.70 2.84
C ALA A 150 -1.33 -16.11 1.60
N LEU A 151 -2.64 -16.28 1.46
CA LEU A 151 -3.44 -15.66 0.40
C LEU A 151 -3.51 -14.15 0.54
N ALA A 152 -3.73 -13.66 1.76
CA ALA A 152 -3.78 -12.23 2.05
C ALA A 152 -2.45 -11.54 1.67
N ARG A 153 -1.32 -12.14 2.07
CA ARG A 153 -0.01 -11.59 1.74
C ARG A 153 0.27 -11.59 0.24
N LEU A 154 -0.11 -12.65 -0.45
CA LEU A 154 0.04 -12.71 -1.91
C LEU A 154 -0.84 -11.67 -2.61
N ALA A 155 -2.08 -11.48 -2.16
CA ALA A 155 -2.99 -10.47 -2.69
C ALA A 155 -2.45 -9.05 -2.49
N GLU A 156 -1.93 -8.75 -1.30
CA GLU A 156 -1.28 -7.47 -0.99
C GLU A 156 -0.09 -7.20 -1.91
N LEU A 157 0.83 -8.16 -2.05
CA LEU A 157 1.99 -8.04 -2.93
C LEU A 157 1.62 -7.85 -4.41
N MET A 158 0.53 -8.46 -4.85
CA MET A 158 0.06 -8.43 -6.24
C MET A 158 -0.76 -7.17 -6.56
N SER A 159 -1.63 -6.76 -5.63
CA SER A 159 -2.64 -5.73 -5.89
C SER A 159 -2.44 -4.44 -5.09
N GLY A 160 -1.46 -4.42 -4.17
CA GLY A 160 -1.16 -3.30 -3.28
C GLY A 160 -2.01 -3.30 -2.01
N ASP A 161 -3.21 -3.88 -2.05
CA ASP A 161 -4.16 -3.92 -0.94
C ASP A 161 -4.77 -5.31 -0.79
N VAL A 162 -5.25 -5.60 0.43
CA VAL A 162 -6.13 -6.72 0.75
C VAL A 162 -7.11 -6.29 1.84
N PHE A 163 -8.36 -6.62 1.71
CA PHE A 163 -9.38 -6.32 2.72
C PHE A 163 -9.78 -7.59 3.45
N VAL A 164 -9.88 -7.49 4.77
CA VAL A 164 -10.25 -8.61 5.63
C VAL A 164 -11.50 -8.23 6.41
N MET A 165 -12.54 -9.03 6.28
CA MET A 165 -13.74 -8.94 7.12
C MET A 165 -13.73 -10.05 8.16
N LEU A 166 -14.27 -9.76 9.33
CA LEU A 166 -14.41 -10.67 10.45
C LEU A 166 -15.92 -10.85 10.79
N PRO A 167 -16.71 -11.45 9.89
CA PRO A 167 -18.12 -11.64 10.15
C PRO A 167 -18.37 -12.70 11.21
N SER A 168 -19.40 -12.51 12.02
CA SER A 168 -19.98 -13.55 12.85
C SER A 168 -21.03 -14.30 12.03
N ILE A 169 -20.74 -15.56 11.73
CA ILE A 169 -21.64 -16.42 10.94
C ILE A 169 -21.91 -17.70 11.73
N GLU A 170 -23.09 -17.77 12.31
CA GLU A 170 -23.57 -18.96 12.99
C GLU A 170 -23.82 -20.11 12.00
N ARG A 171 -23.29 -21.28 12.30
CA ARG A 171 -23.50 -22.50 11.52
C ARG A 171 -23.61 -23.69 12.43
N ALA A 172 -24.61 -24.52 12.17
CA ALA A 172 -24.85 -25.73 12.93
C ALA A 172 -23.62 -26.66 12.95
N GLY A 173 -23.20 -27.05 14.12
CA GLY A 173 -22.04 -27.92 14.35
C GLY A 173 -20.68 -27.22 14.47
N ASP A 174 -20.62 -25.92 14.24
CA ASP A 174 -19.39 -25.14 14.48
C ASP A 174 -19.35 -24.65 15.92
N ARG A 175 -18.17 -24.66 16.50
CA ARG A 175 -17.94 -24.19 17.88
C ARG A 175 -17.84 -22.67 17.99
N TYR A 176 -17.37 -22.01 16.93
CA TYR A 176 -17.14 -20.57 16.90
C TYR A 176 -17.86 -19.97 15.69
N ASP A 177 -18.40 -18.78 15.87
CA ASP A 177 -19.10 -18.03 14.80
C ASP A 177 -18.20 -17.05 14.08
N LEU A 178 -17.06 -16.68 14.70
CA LEU A 178 -16.08 -15.81 14.08
C LEU A 178 -15.50 -16.45 12.82
N ARG A 179 -15.56 -15.71 11.71
CA ARG A 179 -15.00 -16.12 10.41
C ARG A 179 -14.08 -15.05 9.88
N VAL A 180 -13.14 -15.49 9.09
CA VAL A 180 -12.30 -14.60 8.27
C VAL A 180 -12.80 -14.66 6.84
N LYS A 181 -12.98 -13.51 6.21
CA LYS A 181 -13.34 -13.39 4.80
C LYS A 181 -12.41 -12.43 4.13
N LEU A 182 -11.61 -12.90 3.18
CA LEU A 182 -10.78 -12.07 2.34
C LEU A 182 -11.61 -11.46 1.21
N LEU A 183 -11.34 -10.20 0.91
CA LEU A 183 -11.92 -9.48 -0.21
C LEU A 183 -10.78 -8.99 -1.11
N GLU A 184 -10.94 -9.21 -2.39
CA GLU A 184 -10.01 -8.71 -3.40
C GLU A 184 -10.07 -7.18 -3.48
N ALA A 185 -8.92 -6.57 -3.65
CA ALA A 185 -8.79 -5.11 -3.69
C ALA A 185 -9.64 -4.44 -4.78
N ASP A 186 -9.85 -5.11 -5.92
CA ASP A 186 -10.67 -4.62 -7.02
C ASP A 186 -12.17 -4.53 -6.68
N ARG A 187 -12.60 -5.24 -5.66
CA ARG A 187 -13.99 -5.19 -5.19
C ARG A 187 -14.30 -3.96 -4.36
N VAL A 188 -13.26 -3.30 -3.83
CA VAL A 188 -13.38 -2.01 -3.15
C VAL A 188 -13.20 -0.93 -4.20
N SER A 189 -14.29 -0.29 -4.59
CA SER A 189 -14.33 0.67 -5.71
C SER A 189 -15.44 1.69 -5.50
N ASP A 190 -15.33 2.82 -6.18
CA ASP A 190 -16.32 3.89 -6.06
C ASP A 190 -17.70 3.40 -6.50
N PRO A 191 -18.74 3.66 -5.71
CA PRO A 191 -20.09 3.21 -6.01
C PRO A 191 -20.68 4.01 -7.17
N TRP A 192 -21.57 3.34 -7.93
CA TRP A 192 -22.37 4.02 -8.95
C TRP A 192 -23.87 3.79 -8.66
N PRO A 193 -24.68 4.84 -8.53
CA PRO A 193 -24.31 6.27 -8.61
C PRO A 193 -23.45 6.73 -7.42
N TYR A 194 -22.61 7.74 -7.67
CA TYR A 194 -21.73 8.31 -6.64
C TYR A 194 -22.57 8.97 -5.54
N PRO A 195 -22.33 8.71 -4.27
CA PRO A 195 -23.12 9.28 -3.18
C PRO A 195 -22.85 10.78 -3.03
N VAL A 196 -23.90 11.58 -3.17
CA VAL A 196 -23.81 13.05 -3.08
C VAL A 196 -23.57 13.47 -1.63
N GLY A 197 -22.59 14.35 -1.41
CA GLY A 197 -22.26 14.86 -0.07
C GLY A 197 -21.34 13.97 0.74
N HIS A 198 -20.83 12.91 0.15
CA HIS A 198 -19.86 12.01 0.77
C HIS A 198 -18.47 12.15 0.11
N ASN A 199 -17.42 12.09 0.92
CA ASN A 199 -16.05 12.13 0.40
C ASN A 199 -15.56 10.69 0.18
N VAL A 200 -15.82 10.15 -1.02
CA VAL A 200 -15.46 8.77 -1.38
C VAL A 200 -14.37 8.81 -2.45
N LEU A 201 -13.31 8.06 -2.25
CA LEU A 201 -12.25 7.91 -3.25
C LEU A 201 -11.68 6.48 -3.20
N GLY A 202 -11.65 5.81 -4.33
CA GLY A 202 -11.18 4.43 -4.42
C GLY A 202 -12.01 3.43 -3.59
N GLY A 203 -13.30 3.71 -3.40
CA GLY A 203 -14.22 2.91 -2.62
C GLY A 203 -14.13 3.13 -1.10
N VAL A 204 -13.34 4.09 -0.64
CA VAL A 204 -13.23 4.43 0.78
C VAL A 204 -13.87 5.79 1.02
N GLU A 205 -14.84 5.83 1.92
CA GLU A 205 -15.43 7.06 2.42
C GLU A 205 -14.66 7.52 3.65
N VAL A 206 -14.25 8.78 3.65
CA VAL A 206 -13.52 9.39 4.76
C VAL A 206 -14.28 10.59 5.32
N ASP A 207 -14.09 10.85 6.61
CA ASP A 207 -14.58 12.05 7.27
C ASP A 207 -13.72 13.30 6.95
N ASP A 208 -14.06 14.42 7.57
CA ASP A 208 -13.36 15.71 7.37
C ASP A 208 -11.89 15.66 7.85
N ASP A 209 -11.54 14.76 8.75
CA ASP A 209 -10.18 14.56 9.26
C ASP A 209 -9.40 13.49 8.46
N GLY A 210 -10.04 12.84 7.48
CA GLY A 210 -9.48 11.81 6.64
C GLY A 210 -9.54 10.39 7.24
N ALA A 211 -10.29 10.20 8.32
CA ALA A 211 -10.47 8.86 8.89
C ALA A 211 -11.50 8.05 8.07
N PRO A 212 -11.26 6.75 7.80
CA PRO A 212 -12.19 5.93 7.03
C PRO A 212 -13.47 5.67 7.82
N VAL A 213 -14.61 5.98 7.23
CA VAL A 213 -15.95 5.82 7.80
C VAL A 213 -16.67 4.60 7.22
N ALA A 214 -16.50 4.36 5.91
CA ALA A 214 -17.12 3.25 5.22
C ALA A 214 -16.29 2.75 4.03
N TYR A 215 -16.50 1.49 3.67
CA TYR A 215 -15.91 0.87 2.48
C TYR A 215 -17.02 0.38 1.55
N TYR A 216 -16.96 0.77 0.29
CA TYR A 216 -17.92 0.34 -0.73
C TYR A 216 -17.37 -0.89 -1.45
N VAL A 217 -18.04 -2.02 -1.22
CA VAL A 217 -17.59 -3.33 -1.73
C VAL A 217 -18.58 -3.87 -2.74
N THR A 218 -18.12 -4.16 -3.95
CA THR A 218 -18.95 -4.86 -4.96
C THR A 218 -19.19 -6.30 -4.55
N LYS A 219 -20.40 -6.80 -4.78
CA LYS A 219 -20.76 -8.21 -4.49
C LYS A 219 -20.00 -9.20 -5.38
N ILE A 220 -19.68 -8.78 -6.59
CA ILE A 220 -19.01 -9.57 -7.63
C ILE A 220 -17.75 -8.83 -8.05
N HIS A 221 -16.72 -9.56 -8.44
CA HIS A 221 -15.50 -8.96 -8.97
C HIS A 221 -15.82 -8.12 -10.21
N PRO A 222 -15.30 -6.87 -10.37
CA PRO A 222 -15.60 -6.03 -11.52
C PRO A 222 -15.29 -6.68 -12.88
N GLY A 223 -14.27 -7.53 -12.95
CA GLY A 223 -13.94 -8.31 -14.15
C GLY A 223 -14.97 -9.35 -14.55
N ASP A 224 -15.84 -9.76 -13.64
CA ASP A 224 -16.88 -10.77 -13.88
C ASP A 224 -18.24 -10.16 -14.25
N LEU A 225 -18.37 -8.82 -14.23
CA LEU A 225 -19.65 -8.13 -14.52
C LEU A 225 -20.21 -8.40 -15.92
N PHE A 226 -19.38 -8.82 -16.86
CA PHE A 226 -19.78 -9.13 -18.23
C PHE A 226 -20.10 -10.61 -18.47
N LEU A 227 -19.99 -11.46 -17.43
CA LEU A 227 -20.37 -12.88 -17.55
C LEU A 227 -21.90 -13.03 -17.47
N PRO A 228 -22.50 -13.87 -18.33
CA PRO A 228 -23.94 -14.11 -18.29
C PRO A 228 -24.41 -14.61 -16.92
N GLY A 229 -25.42 -13.96 -16.35
CA GLY A 229 -26.01 -14.33 -15.05
C GLY A 229 -25.39 -13.62 -13.84
N THR A 230 -24.41 -12.74 -14.02
CA THR A 230 -23.84 -11.93 -12.94
C THR A 230 -24.53 -10.56 -12.87
N TYR A 231 -25.23 -10.30 -11.76
CA TYR A 231 -25.77 -8.97 -11.46
C TYR A 231 -24.98 -8.38 -10.29
N GLY A 232 -24.16 -7.35 -10.59
CA GLY A 232 -23.39 -6.64 -9.58
C GLY A 232 -24.25 -5.67 -8.78
N GLY A 233 -24.11 -5.70 -7.46
CA GLY A 233 -24.64 -4.69 -6.55
C GLY A 233 -23.54 -4.30 -5.55
N TYR A 234 -23.60 -3.06 -5.03
CA TYR A 234 -22.72 -2.63 -3.95
C TYR A 234 -23.33 -2.98 -2.59
N GLY A 235 -22.46 -3.30 -1.62
CA GLY A 235 -22.78 -3.30 -0.19
C GLY A 235 -21.87 -2.31 0.51
N ALA A 236 -22.41 -1.43 1.34
CA ALA A 236 -21.62 -0.59 2.25
C ALA A 236 -21.38 -1.37 3.54
N PHE A 237 -20.16 -1.29 4.09
CA PHE A 237 -19.74 -1.92 5.33
C PHE A 237 -18.94 -0.93 6.18
#